data_80ab667bebfc0f39f80c166ad74cc138
#
_entry.id   80ab667bebfc0f39f80c166ad74cc138
#
_cell.length_a   1.000
_cell.length_b   1.000
_cell.length_c   1.000
_cell.angle_alpha   90.00
_cell.angle_beta   90.00
_cell.angle_gamma   90.00
#
_symmetry.space_group_name_H-M   'P 1'
#
loop_
_entity.id
_entity.type
_entity.pdbx_description
1 polymer ?
#
loop_
_entity_poly.entity_id
_entity_poly.type
_entity_poly.pdbx_seq_one_letter_code
_entity_poly.pdbx_strand_id
1 'polypeptide(L)'
;MNSKNSSPRRPRAGFTLVELLVVIAIIGILAAMLLPVLIGVKKKAQVMQAKNDIQGLVTAIQSYDQDYGRFPVTKSEQQAAGSSDFTSGLVQYPQYANTTLTWTAGANNNYSFDNNSNVVAILMDLTTLANGAPTANAGHVYNPKQVKYLTAKSSGYNPATAQLNPPGGVDINGVYRDPWGNPYIITMDLSYDDQSSDLFYSQKSVSQQNLQAGINGLSNPDAGGSTDNFLFHGKVMVWSAGPDGKIDRGTPANQGVNKDNVLSWQ
;
A
#
# COMPACT_ATOMS: atom_id res chain seq x y z
N MET A 1 39.01 40.80 62.89
CA MET A 1 39.33 39.38 62.81
C MET A 1 38.19 38.70 62.06
N ASN A 2 38.36 38.40 60.78
CA ASN A 2 37.36 37.77 59.93
C ASN A 2 37.78 36.28 59.70
N SER A 3 37.12 35.35 60.38
CA SER A 3 37.32 33.92 60.24
C SER A 3 36.58 33.45 58.98
N LYS A 4 37.35 33.04 57.95
CA LYS A 4 36.81 32.41 56.76
C LYS A 4 36.53 30.91 57.08
N ASN A 5 35.25 30.55 57.23
CA ASN A 5 34.83 29.15 57.24
C ASN A 5 34.99 28.51 55.88
N SER A 6 36.02 27.71 55.68
CA SER A 6 36.20 26.85 54.51
C SER A 6 35.46 25.53 54.73
N SER A 7 34.35 25.36 54.01
CA SER A 7 33.64 24.06 53.96
C SER A 7 34.52 22.99 53.32
N PRO A 8 34.63 21.76 53.85
CA PRO A 8 35.44 20.70 53.23
C PRO A 8 34.77 20.25 51.93
N ARG A 9 35.50 20.31 50.81
CA ARG A 9 35.06 19.73 49.55
C ARG A 9 35.04 18.21 49.70
N ARG A 10 33.88 17.60 49.58
CA ARG A 10 33.74 16.13 49.49
C ARG A 10 34.52 15.61 48.28
N PRO A 11 35.33 14.56 48.45
CA PRO A 11 36.01 13.94 47.31
C PRO A 11 34.97 13.39 46.34
N ARG A 12 35.06 13.76 45.05
CA ARG A 12 34.27 13.16 43.98
C ARG A 12 34.86 11.79 43.72
N ALA A 13 34.12 10.73 44.00
CA ALA A 13 34.46 9.38 43.54
C ALA A 13 34.48 9.35 42.02
N GLY A 14 35.62 9.10 41.43
CA GLY A 14 35.77 8.90 39.99
C GLY A 14 35.35 7.47 39.65
N PHE A 15 34.72 7.28 38.49
CA PHE A 15 34.38 5.97 37.94
C PHE A 15 35.66 5.20 37.60
N THR A 16 35.70 3.92 37.94
CA THR A 16 36.83 3.03 37.54
C THR A 16 36.63 2.56 36.08
N LEU A 17 37.73 2.28 35.40
CA LEU A 17 37.71 1.76 34.02
C LEU A 17 36.98 0.41 33.94
N VAL A 18 37.08 -0.39 35.01
CA VAL A 18 36.44 -1.71 35.12
C VAL A 18 34.91 -1.57 35.25
N GLU A 19 34.41 -0.62 36.06
CA GLU A 19 32.98 -0.35 36.21
C GLU A 19 32.35 0.06 34.85
N LEU A 20 33.03 0.90 34.07
CA LEU A 20 32.56 1.28 32.75
C LEU A 20 32.56 0.05 31.79
N LEU A 21 33.64 -0.75 31.82
CA LEU A 21 33.75 -1.92 30.94
C LEU A 21 32.67 -2.96 31.22
N VAL A 22 32.35 -3.24 32.49
CA VAL A 22 31.26 -4.16 32.86
C VAL A 22 29.91 -3.65 32.38
N VAL A 23 29.62 -2.36 32.51
CA VAL A 23 28.38 -1.77 32.06
C VAL A 23 28.20 -1.90 30.55
N ILE A 24 29.22 -1.56 29.74
CA ILE A 24 29.11 -1.69 28.29
C ILE A 24 29.03 -3.16 27.85
N ALA A 25 29.67 -4.08 28.57
CA ALA A 25 29.54 -5.53 28.29
C ALA A 25 28.10 -6.01 28.50
N ILE A 26 27.45 -5.61 29.61
CA ILE A 26 26.06 -5.98 29.88
C ILE A 26 25.12 -5.39 28.85
N ILE A 27 25.27 -4.08 28.53
CA ILE A 27 24.47 -3.42 27.50
C ILE A 27 24.66 -4.10 26.14
N GLY A 28 25.89 -4.47 25.79
CA GLY A 28 26.19 -5.19 24.54
C GLY A 28 25.48 -6.53 24.43
N ILE A 29 25.46 -7.31 25.51
CA ILE A 29 24.76 -8.61 25.55
C ILE A 29 23.24 -8.40 25.43
N LEU A 30 22.66 -7.45 26.17
CA LEU A 30 21.23 -7.15 26.10
C LEU A 30 20.82 -6.63 24.70
N ALA A 31 21.60 -5.75 24.12
CA ALA A 31 21.36 -5.23 22.78
C ALA A 31 21.40 -6.33 21.72
N ALA A 32 22.37 -7.26 21.82
CA ALA A 32 22.50 -8.39 20.88
C ALA A 32 21.27 -9.32 20.90
N MET A 33 20.62 -9.49 22.04
CA MET A 33 19.40 -10.29 22.15
C MET A 33 18.14 -9.55 21.67
N LEU A 34 18.09 -8.21 21.79
CA LEU A 34 16.92 -7.40 21.44
C LEU A 34 16.83 -7.09 19.95
N LEU A 35 17.95 -6.89 19.25
CA LEU A 35 18.00 -6.50 17.85
C LEU A 35 17.20 -7.44 16.90
N PRO A 36 17.36 -8.79 16.94
CA PRO A 36 16.61 -9.67 16.05
C PRO A 36 15.10 -9.66 16.30
N VAL A 37 14.68 -9.49 17.56
CA VAL A 37 13.25 -9.40 17.91
C VAL A 37 12.60 -8.12 17.36
N LEU A 38 13.30 -6.99 17.44
CA LEU A 38 12.82 -5.71 16.94
C LEU A 38 12.54 -5.72 15.42
N ILE A 39 13.38 -6.39 14.62
CA ILE A 39 13.19 -6.50 13.17
C ILE A 39 11.89 -7.27 12.86
N GLY A 40 11.63 -8.37 13.55
CA GLY A 40 10.41 -9.16 13.38
C GLY A 40 9.14 -8.40 13.76
N VAL A 41 9.17 -7.65 14.85
CA VAL A 41 8.05 -6.82 15.32
C VAL A 41 7.76 -5.69 14.33
N LYS A 42 8.78 -5.01 13.82
CA LYS A 42 8.63 -3.94 12.83
C LYS A 42 7.94 -4.46 11.56
N LYS A 43 8.35 -5.61 11.04
CA LYS A 43 7.73 -6.22 9.85
C LYS A 43 6.25 -6.53 10.08
N LYS A 44 5.91 -7.14 11.22
CA LYS A 44 4.50 -7.41 11.58
C LYS A 44 3.68 -6.12 11.71
N ALA A 45 4.23 -5.09 12.33
CA ALA A 45 3.56 -3.80 12.47
C ALA A 45 3.28 -3.15 11.10
N GLN A 46 4.21 -3.24 10.15
CA GLN A 46 4.01 -2.73 8.78
C GLN A 46 2.90 -3.51 8.04
N VAL A 47 2.85 -4.85 8.17
CA VAL A 47 1.77 -5.65 7.59
C VAL A 47 0.42 -5.29 8.18
N MET A 48 0.34 -5.10 9.50
CA MET A 48 -0.90 -4.65 10.17
C MET A 48 -1.32 -3.26 9.71
N GLN A 49 -0.37 -2.34 9.54
CA GLN A 49 -0.65 -1.01 8.99
C GLN A 49 -1.20 -1.13 7.57
N ALA A 50 -0.58 -1.91 6.69
CA ALA A 50 -1.07 -2.12 5.32
C ALA A 50 -2.50 -2.70 5.31
N LYS A 51 -2.81 -3.67 6.18
CA LYS A 51 -4.17 -4.21 6.32
C LYS A 51 -5.18 -3.14 6.74
N ASN A 52 -4.83 -2.29 7.71
CA ASN A 52 -5.70 -1.21 8.16
C ASN A 52 -5.92 -0.17 7.05
N ASP A 53 -4.87 0.20 6.32
CA ASP A 53 -4.96 1.15 5.20
C ASP A 53 -5.85 0.58 4.08
N ILE A 54 -5.69 -0.71 3.74
CA ILE A 54 -6.51 -1.44 2.77
C ILE A 54 -7.99 -1.46 3.17
N GLN A 55 -8.31 -1.80 4.43
CA GLN A 55 -9.69 -1.78 4.91
C GLN A 55 -10.27 -0.36 4.93
N GLY A 56 -9.46 0.64 5.24
CA GLY A 56 -9.84 2.05 5.13
C GLY A 56 -10.21 2.44 3.70
N LEU A 57 -9.42 2.00 2.71
CA LEU A 57 -9.71 2.22 1.28
C LEU A 57 -11.02 1.53 0.85
N VAL A 58 -11.21 0.26 1.20
CA VAL A 58 -12.45 -0.49 0.88
C VAL A 58 -13.66 0.23 1.46
N THR A 59 -13.60 0.62 2.74
CA THR A 59 -14.69 1.32 3.42
C THR A 59 -14.98 2.68 2.79
N ALA A 60 -13.94 3.42 2.42
CA ALA A 60 -14.07 4.73 1.78
C ALA A 60 -14.74 4.63 0.39
N ILE A 61 -14.34 3.64 -0.42
CA ILE A 61 -14.92 3.38 -1.73
C ILE A 61 -16.41 2.98 -1.61
N GLN A 62 -16.71 2.07 -0.70
CA GLN A 62 -18.08 1.63 -0.45
C GLN A 62 -18.98 2.77 0.06
N SER A 63 -18.47 3.61 0.94
CA SER A 63 -19.20 4.79 1.44
C SER A 63 -19.45 5.81 0.32
N TYR A 64 -18.49 6.00 -0.55
CA TYR A 64 -18.63 6.85 -1.73
C TYR A 64 -19.69 6.28 -2.69
N ASP A 65 -19.65 4.96 -2.97
CA ASP A 65 -20.65 4.28 -3.81
C ASP A 65 -22.06 4.42 -3.23
N GLN A 66 -22.23 4.25 -1.92
CA GLN A 66 -23.50 4.45 -1.23
C GLN A 66 -24.06 5.88 -1.39
N ASP A 67 -23.18 6.88 -1.37
CA ASP A 67 -23.58 8.29 -1.44
C ASP A 67 -23.85 8.79 -2.86
N TYR A 68 -23.19 8.22 -3.86
CA TYR A 68 -23.24 8.71 -5.25
C TYR A 68 -23.83 7.69 -6.23
N GLY A 69 -24.01 6.43 -5.84
CA GLY A 69 -24.45 5.34 -6.71
C GLY A 69 -23.44 5.04 -7.83
N ARG A 70 -22.16 5.35 -7.60
CA ARG A 70 -21.07 5.12 -8.56
C ARG A 70 -19.73 5.05 -7.84
N PHE A 71 -18.76 4.41 -8.46
CA PHE A 71 -17.39 4.34 -7.93
C PHE A 71 -16.59 5.65 -8.14
N PRO A 72 -15.55 5.89 -7.29
CA PRO A 72 -14.71 7.10 -7.35
C PRO A 72 -13.69 7.03 -8.49
N VAL A 73 -14.16 7.02 -9.72
CA VAL A 73 -13.36 7.01 -10.95
C VAL A 73 -13.66 8.21 -11.82
N THR A 74 -12.70 8.59 -12.66
CA THR A 74 -12.90 9.64 -13.65
C THR A 74 -13.71 9.12 -14.85
N LYS A 75 -14.29 10.04 -15.64
CA LYS A 75 -14.98 9.65 -16.87
C LYS A 75 -14.07 8.93 -17.86
N SER A 76 -12.79 9.33 -17.93
CA SER A 76 -11.81 8.69 -18.81
C SER A 76 -11.49 7.26 -18.37
N GLU A 77 -11.37 7.02 -17.06
CA GLU A 77 -11.17 5.68 -16.50
C GLU A 77 -12.38 4.78 -16.73
N GLN A 78 -13.59 5.32 -16.52
CA GLN A 78 -14.83 4.59 -16.80
C GLN A 78 -14.98 4.25 -18.29
N GLN A 79 -14.62 5.16 -19.18
CA GLN A 79 -14.64 4.92 -20.62
C GLN A 79 -13.57 3.89 -21.05
N ALA A 80 -12.39 3.92 -20.43
CA ALA A 80 -11.33 2.96 -20.69
C ALA A 80 -11.68 1.55 -20.21
N ALA A 81 -12.40 1.43 -19.10
CA ALA A 81 -12.91 0.15 -18.59
C ALA A 81 -13.99 -0.43 -19.50
N GLY A 82 -14.81 0.41 -20.13
CA GLY A 82 -15.92 -0.01 -20.99
C GLY A 82 -16.97 -0.80 -20.22
N SER A 83 -17.09 -2.12 -20.51
CA SER A 83 -17.95 -3.07 -19.81
C SER A 83 -17.19 -3.97 -18.83
N SER A 84 -15.93 -3.67 -18.57
CA SER A 84 -15.06 -4.44 -17.69
C SER A 84 -14.82 -3.66 -16.40
N ASP A 85 -14.25 -4.35 -15.41
CA ASP A 85 -13.83 -3.71 -14.18
C ASP A 85 -12.57 -2.88 -14.39
N PHE A 86 -12.31 -1.96 -13.46
CA PHE A 86 -11.19 -1.05 -13.52
C PHE A 86 -10.22 -1.31 -12.37
N THR A 87 -8.95 -1.56 -12.73
CA THR A 87 -7.83 -1.69 -11.79
C THR A 87 -6.96 -0.45 -11.84
N SER A 88 -6.87 0.27 -10.72
CA SER A 88 -6.00 1.41 -10.49
C SER A 88 -4.77 1.00 -9.68
N GLY A 89 -3.62 1.60 -9.94
CA GLY A 89 -2.36 1.26 -9.26
C GLY A 89 -1.51 0.22 -9.98
N LEU A 90 -2.06 -0.41 -11.04
CA LEU A 90 -1.39 -1.44 -11.82
C LEU A 90 -1.72 -1.28 -13.31
N VAL A 91 -0.73 -1.47 -14.18
CA VAL A 91 -0.92 -1.49 -15.65
C VAL A 91 -0.26 -2.70 -16.26
N GLN A 92 -0.90 -3.27 -17.29
CA GLN A 92 -0.35 -4.38 -18.06
C GLN A 92 0.52 -3.87 -19.22
N TYR A 93 1.75 -4.36 -19.32
CA TYR A 93 2.63 -4.07 -20.43
C TYR A 93 2.19 -4.84 -21.71
N PRO A 94 2.30 -4.27 -22.92
CA PRO A 94 2.80 -2.97 -23.35
C PRO A 94 1.70 -1.89 -23.55
N GLN A 95 0.48 -2.12 -23.14
CA GLN A 95 -0.67 -1.27 -23.48
C GLN A 95 -0.60 0.18 -22.95
N TYR A 96 0.23 0.42 -21.93
CA TYR A 96 0.27 1.69 -21.20
C TYR A 96 1.70 2.25 -21.05
N ALA A 97 2.51 2.12 -22.10
CA ALA A 97 3.93 2.53 -22.10
C ALA A 97 4.20 4.03 -21.81
N ASN A 98 3.17 4.85 -21.62
CA ASN A 98 3.28 6.30 -21.45
C ASN A 98 2.87 6.82 -20.06
N THR A 99 2.70 5.97 -19.06
CA THR A 99 2.37 6.41 -17.71
C THR A 99 3.63 6.87 -16.97
N THR A 100 3.58 8.06 -16.41
CA THR A 100 4.74 8.83 -15.93
C THR A 100 5.33 8.33 -14.59
N LEU A 101 4.78 7.31 -13.97
CA LEU A 101 5.20 6.79 -12.68
C LEU A 101 5.12 5.26 -12.67
N THR A 102 6.02 4.63 -13.41
CA THR A 102 6.10 3.17 -13.41
C THR A 102 7.04 2.68 -12.31
N TRP A 103 6.50 1.95 -11.38
CA TRP A 103 7.28 1.10 -10.48
C TRP A 103 7.44 -0.26 -11.14
N THR A 104 8.64 -0.61 -11.55
CA THR A 104 8.89 -1.86 -12.28
C THR A 104 8.88 -3.03 -11.30
N ALA A 105 7.85 -3.86 -11.36
CA ALA A 105 7.88 -5.17 -10.72
C ALA A 105 8.79 -6.12 -11.52
N GLY A 106 9.51 -6.97 -10.85
CA GLY A 106 10.60 -7.86 -11.29
C GLY A 106 10.63 -8.42 -12.73
N ALA A 107 11.76 -8.94 -13.14
CA ALA A 107 12.21 -9.17 -14.52
C ALA A 107 11.35 -10.05 -15.47
N ASN A 108 10.27 -10.70 -15.02
CA ASN A 108 9.40 -11.55 -15.84
C ASN A 108 7.97 -11.02 -15.97
N ASN A 109 7.74 -9.78 -15.62
CA ASN A 109 6.44 -9.21 -15.40
C ASN A 109 6.00 -8.32 -16.56
N ASN A 110 4.83 -8.57 -17.11
CA ASN A 110 4.18 -7.69 -18.09
C ASN A 110 3.36 -6.58 -17.40
N TYR A 111 3.55 -6.40 -16.11
CA TYR A 111 2.87 -5.36 -15.32
C TYR A 111 3.85 -4.35 -14.78
N SER A 112 3.42 -3.11 -14.67
CA SER A 112 4.08 -2.06 -13.90
C SER A 112 3.06 -1.44 -12.95
N PHE A 113 3.53 -0.94 -11.81
CA PHE A 113 2.67 -0.18 -10.91
C PHE A 113 2.44 1.22 -11.49
N ASP A 114 1.19 1.62 -11.53
CA ASP A 114 0.76 2.97 -11.88
C ASP A 114 0.34 3.73 -10.62
N ASN A 115 -0.20 4.93 -10.80
CA ASN A 115 -0.70 5.68 -9.67
C ASN A 115 -2.20 5.42 -9.44
N ASN A 116 -2.62 5.50 -8.18
CA ASN A 116 -4.00 5.47 -7.74
C ASN A 116 -4.52 6.87 -7.38
N SER A 117 -3.81 7.92 -7.82
CA SER A 117 -4.02 9.30 -7.35
C SER A 117 -5.41 9.86 -7.67
N ASN A 118 -6.04 9.45 -8.78
CA ASN A 118 -7.38 9.91 -9.13
C ASN A 118 -8.43 9.42 -8.11
N VAL A 119 -8.39 8.12 -7.79
CA VAL A 119 -9.27 7.51 -6.79
C VAL A 119 -9.04 8.18 -5.42
N VAL A 120 -7.78 8.35 -5.03
CA VAL A 120 -7.38 8.97 -3.77
C VAL A 120 -7.83 10.43 -3.70
N ALA A 121 -7.64 11.21 -4.77
CA ALA A 121 -8.05 12.61 -4.83
C ALA A 121 -9.57 12.76 -4.66
N ILE A 122 -10.36 11.88 -5.27
CA ILE A 122 -11.83 11.88 -5.16
C ILE A 122 -12.25 11.53 -3.72
N LEU A 123 -11.67 10.45 -3.14
CA LEU A 123 -12.03 9.98 -1.80
C LEU A 123 -11.59 10.93 -0.67
N MET A 124 -10.47 11.63 -0.83
CA MET A 124 -9.96 12.60 0.15
C MET A 124 -10.49 14.02 -0.07
N ASP A 125 -11.28 14.25 -1.13
CA ASP A 125 -11.72 15.56 -1.58
C ASP A 125 -10.55 16.53 -1.84
N LEU A 126 -9.50 16.05 -2.48
CA LEU A 126 -8.36 16.87 -2.87
C LEU A 126 -8.63 17.54 -4.22
N THR A 127 -8.59 18.87 -4.24
CA THR A 127 -8.72 19.66 -5.47
C THR A 127 -7.38 20.01 -6.08
N THR A 128 -6.33 20.07 -5.27
CA THR A 128 -4.95 20.37 -5.66
C THR A 128 -3.96 19.48 -4.93
N LEU A 129 -2.86 19.17 -5.60
CA LEU A 129 -1.70 18.47 -5.02
C LEU A 129 -0.85 19.44 -4.17
N ALA A 130 0.10 18.89 -3.43
CA ALA A 130 1.04 19.68 -2.61
C ALA A 130 1.88 20.68 -3.42
N ASN A 131 2.13 20.40 -4.70
CA ASN A 131 2.84 21.30 -5.63
C ASN A 131 1.93 22.34 -6.29
N GLY A 132 0.63 22.43 -5.92
CA GLY A 132 -0.35 23.35 -6.49
C GLY A 132 -0.99 22.89 -7.82
N ALA A 133 -0.60 21.74 -8.36
CA ALA A 133 -1.22 21.19 -9.56
C ALA A 133 -2.67 20.73 -9.28
N PRO A 134 -3.61 20.93 -10.21
CA PRO A 134 -4.98 20.45 -10.05
C PRO A 134 -5.02 18.91 -10.05
N THR A 135 -5.91 18.34 -9.24
CA THR A 135 -6.21 16.90 -9.26
C THR A 135 -7.36 16.60 -10.23
N ALA A 136 -7.66 15.31 -10.41
CA ALA A 136 -8.86 14.89 -11.11
C ALA A 136 -10.15 15.43 -10.47
N ASN A 137 -10.15 15.68 -9.15
CA ASN A 137 -11.29 16.25 -8.41
C ASN A 137 -11.25 17.79 -8.31
N ALA A 138 -10.48 18.49 -9.16
CA ALA A 138 -10.44 19.94 -9.17
C ALA A 138 -11.85 20.51 -9.32
N GLY A 139 -12.19 21.50 -8.47
CA GLY A 139 -13.55 22.05 -8.40
C GLY A 139 -14.60 21.08 -7.86
N HIS A 140 -14.20 20.01 -7.16
CA HIS A 140 -15.07 18.99 -6.57
C HIS A 140 -15.97 18.25 -7.57
N VAL A 141 -15.53 18.14 -8.83
CA VAL A 141 -16.35 17.62 -9.95
C VAL A 141 -16.79 16.17 -9.76
N TYR A 142 -16.01 15.38 -9.04
CA TYR A 142 -16.34 13.99 -8.71
C TYR A 142 -16.87 13.83 -7.29
N ASN A 143 -16.57 14.77 -6.38
CA ASN A 143 -17.04 14.77 -4.99
C ASN A 143 -17.76 16.11 -4.65
N PRO A 144 -18.89 16.42 -5.29
CA PRO A 144 -19.62 17.68 -5.07
C PRO A 144 -20.17 17.85 -3.65
N LYS A 145 -20.35 16.76 -2.88
CA LYS A 145 -20.70 16.83 -1.46
C LYS A 145 -19.53 17.27 -0.57
N GLN A 146 -18.31 17.30 -1.10
CA GLN A 146 -17.07 17.67 -0.40
C GLN A 146 -16.81 16.84 0.88
N VAL A 147 -17.20 15.57 0.84
CA VAL A 147 -17.03 14.63 1.96
C VAL A 147 -15.67 13.95 1.86
N LYS A 148 -14.93 13.93 2.95
CA LYS A 148 -13.67 13.17 3.04
C LYS A 148 -13.98 11.74 3.47
N TYR A 149 -14.15 10.85 2.50
CA TYR A 149 -14.36 9.41 2.74
C TYR A 149 -13.08 8.71 3.22
N LEU A 150 -11.92 9.17 2.74
CA LEU A 150 -10.62 8.63 3.10
C LEU A 150 -9.82 9.69 3.88
N THR A 151 -9.24 9.26 5.00
CA THR A 151 -8.24 10.05 5.73
C THR A 151 -6.94 9.26 5.75
N ALA A 152 -5.90 9.80 5.15
CA ALA A 152 -4.58 9.20 5.10
C ALA A 152 -3.50 10.20 5.52
N LYS A 153 -2.44 9.68 6.14
CA LYS A 153 -1.26 10.50 6.47
C LYS A 153 -0.48 10.85 5.20
N SER A 154 0.30 11.93 5.26
CA SER A 154 1.26 12.23 4.20
C SER A 154 2.41 11.22 4.19
N SER A 155 2.80 10.78 2.99
CA SER A 155 3.99 9.98 2.78
C SER A 155 5.22 10.89 2.69
N GLY A 156 6.36 10.42 3.22
CA GLY A 156 7.67 11.03 2.96
C GLY A 156 8.33 10.55 1.68
N TYR A 157 7.62 9.80 0.83
CA TYR A 157 8.14 9.37 -0.46
C TYR A 157 8.33 10.55 -1.40
N ASN A 158 9.54 10.68 -1.94
CA ASN A 158 9.87 11.65 -2.98
C ASN A 158 10.14 10.91 -4.30
N PRO A 159 9.25 11.01 -5.29
CA PRO A 159 9.39 10.29 -6.56
C PRO A 159 10.63 10.71 -7.36
N ALA A 160 11.12 11.95 -7.21
CA ALA A 160 12.30 12.43 -7.92
C ALA A 160 13.61 11.81 -7.42
N THR A 161 13.67 11.42 -6.14
CA THR A 161 14.85 10.82 -5.52
C THR A 161 14.66 9.37 -5.10
N ALA A 162 13.45 8.83 -5.28
CA ALA A 162 13.01 7.53 -4.78
C ALA A 162 13.28 7.32 -3.26
N GLN A 163 13.32 8.41 -2.50
CA GLN A 163 13.54 8.35 -1.05
C GLN A 163 12.25 7.99 -0.32
N LEU A 164 12.34 6.98 0.54
CA LEU A 164 11.24 6.40 1.32
C LEU A 164 11.39 6.77 2.81
N ASN A 165 10.99 7.98 3.21
CA ASN A 165 11.11 8.34 4.63
C ASN A 165 10.02 9.32 5.11
N PRO A 166 8.97 8.88 5.78
CA PRO A 166 8.41 7.52 5.84
C PRO A 166 7.75 7.13 4.52
N PRO A 167 7.77 5.84 4.12
CA PRO A 167 7.28 5.43 2.81
C PRO A 167 5.75 5.42 2.70
N GLY A 168 5.02 5.01 3.74
CA GLY A 168 3.56 4.85 3.68
C GLY A 168 2.77 6.15 3.84
N GLY A 169 1.66 6.26 3.11
CA GLY A 169 0.77 7.42 3.08
C GLY A 169 0.59 8.00 1.68
N VAL A 170 -0.05 9.16 1.58
CA VAL A 170 -0.25 9.86 0.31
C VAL A 170 0.96 10.75 0.01
N ASP A 171 1.59 10.53 -1.14
CA ASP A 171 2.77 11.28 -1.57
C ASP A 171 2.40 12.63 -2.23
N ILE A 172 3.44 13.40 -2.63
CA ILE A 172 3.26 14.72 -3.25
C ILE A 172 2.51 14.71 -4.57
N ASN A 173 2.40 13.56 -5.23
CA ASN A 173 1.65 13.35 -6.47
C ASN A 173 0.25 12.77 -6.23
N GLY A 174 -0.17 12.66 -4.97
CA GLY A 174 -1.48 12.11 -4.60
C GLY A 174 -1.56 10.59 -4.61
N VAL A 175 -0.44 9.88 -4.79
CA VAL A 175 -0.39 8.41 -4.79
C VAL A 175 -0.41 7.90 -3.36
N TYR A 176 -1.38 7.03 -3.04
CA TYR A 176 -1.43 6.36 -1.74
C TYR A 176 -0.54 5.12 -1.74
N ARG A 177 0.46 5.15 -0.88
CA ARG A 177 1.50 4.10 -0.78
C ARG A 177 1.41 3.32 0.52
N ASP A 178 1.74 2.05 0.40
CA ASP A 178 1.86 1.13 1.52
C ASP A 178 3.08 1.44 2.42
N PRO A 179 3.25 0.76 3.56
CA PRO A 179 4.38 0.98 4.47
C PRO A 179 5.77 0.69 3.87
N TRP A 180 5.84 0.08 2.71
CA TRP A 180 7.10 -0.19 1.99
C TRP A 180 7.33 0.75 0.82
N GLY A 181 6.32 1.55 0.44
CA GLY A 181 6.40 2.58 -0.59
C GLY A 181 5.76 2.20 -1.93
N ASN A 182 5.18 1.00 -2.05
CA ASN A 182 4.46 0.60 -3.25
C ASN A 182 3.08 1.25 -3.29
N PRO A 183 2.54 1.60 -4.46
CA PRO A 183 1.16 2.06 -4.55
C PRO A 183 0.19 0.94 -4.15
N TYR A 184 -0.91 1.28 -3.47
CA TYR A 184 -2.03 0.36 -3.32
C TYR A 184 -2.69 0.14 -4.68
N ILE A 185 -3.04 -1.11 -4.97
CA ILE A 185 -3.79 -1.50 -6.17
C ILE A 185 -5.26 -1.63 -5.77
N ILE A 186 -6.12 -1.02 -6.57
CA ILE A 186 -7.55 -0.88 -6.29
C ILE A 186 -8.33 -1.32 -7.52
N THR A 187 -9.12 -2.36 -7.38
CA THR A 187 -10.05 -2.83 -8.43
C THR A 187 -11.49 -2.58 -7.97
N MET A 188 -12.30 -2.05 -8.87
CA MET A 188 -13.69 -1.72 -8.63
C MET A 188 -14.56 -2.34 -9.71
N ASP A 189 -15.71 -2.88 -9.30
CA ASP A 189 -16.76 -3.45 -10.16
C ASP A 189 -17.47 -2.34 -10.96
N LEU A 190 -16.89 -1.95 -12.09
CA LEU A 190 -17.51 -0.98 -12.99
C LEU A 190 -18.52 -1.62 -13.95
N SER A 191 -18.60 -2.95 -13.99
CA SER A 191 -19.62 -3.73 -14.69
C SER A 191 -20.94 -3.80 -13.93
N TYR A 192 -20.92 -3.53 -12.62
CA TYR A 192 -22.07 -3.57 -11.70
C TYR A 192 -22.74 -4.95 -11.64
N ASP A 193 -21.94 -6.02 -11.65
CA ASP A 193 -22.41 -7.40 -11.55
C ASP A 193 -22.11 -8.05 -10.17
N ASP A 194 -21.69 -7.23 -9.19
CA ASP A 194 -21.32 -7.63 -7.82
C ASP A 194 -20.10 -8.57 -7.79
N GLN A 195 -19.29 -8.56 -8.85
CA GLN A 195 -18.04 -9.28 -8.94
C GLN A 195 -16.90 -8.31 -9.32
N SER A 196 -15.68 -8.64 -8.94
CA SER A 196 -14.51 -7.83 -9.32
C SER A 196 -13.47 -8.71 -10.01
N SER A 197 -13.03 -8.27 -11.18
CA SER A 197 -11.96 -8.87 -11.98
C SER A 197 -10.70 -8.03 -11.86
N ASP A 198 -9.80 -8.40 -10.96
CA ASP A 198 -8.52 -7.70 -10.80
C ASP A 198 -7.56 -8.04 -11.95
N LEU A 199 -6.85 -7.05 -12.47
CA LEU A 199 -5.95 -7.20 -13.62
C LEU A 199 -4.86 -8.26 -13.41
N PHE A 200 -4.38 -8.44 -12.18
CA PHE A 200 -3.36 -9.43 -11.83
C PHE A 200 -3.98 -10.74 -11.33
N TYR A 201 -4.95 -10.66 -10.42
CA TYR A 201 -5.56 -11.84 -9.80
C TYR A 201 -6.59 -12.56 -10.67
N SER A 202 -7.06 -11.96 -11.77
CA SER A 202 -7.87 -12.68 -12.76
C SER A 202 -7.09 -13.76 -13.52
N GLN A 203 -5.76 -13.70 -13.50
CA GLN A 203 -4.89 -14.62 -14.25
C GLN A 203 -4.94 -16.04 -13.66
N LYS A 204 -5.14 -17.02 -14.54
CA LYS A 204 -5.11 -18.45 -14.20
C LYS A 204 -3.82 -18.89 -13.51
N SER A 205 -2.68 -18.45 -14.03
CA SER A 205 -1.36 -18.77 -13.50
C SER A 205 -1.12 -18.26 -12.07
N VAL A 206 -1.81 -17.19 -11.70
CA VAL A 206 -1.73 -16.57 -10.37
C VAL A 206 -2.73 -17.19 -9.42
N SER A 207 -3.98 -17.34 -9.86
CA SER A 207 -5.10 -17.58 -8.96
C SER A 207 -5.65 -18.98 -8.95
N GLN A 208 -5.36 -19.80 -9.96
CA GLN A 208 -5.95 -21.14 -10.03
C GLN A 208 -5.43 -22.06 -8.93
N GLN A 209 -6.34 -22.64 -8.16
CA GLN A 209 -6.06 -23.72 -7.23
C GLN A 209 -6.50 -25.06 -7.83
N ASN A 210 -7.71 -25.12 -8.38
CA ASN A 210 -8.27 -26.31 -9.01
C ASN A 210 -9.46 -25.91 -9.91
N LEU A 211 -9.39 -26.21 -11.21
CA LEU A 211 -10.44 -25.86 -12.19
C LEU A 211 -11.04 -24.46 -11.95
N GLN A 212 -12.24 -24.41 -11.40
CA GLN A 212 -12.97 -23.17 -11.09
C GLN A 212 -12.61 -22.56 -9.74
N ALA A 213 -12.00 -23.31 -8.82
CA ALA A 213 -11.63 -22.81 -7.51
C ALA A 213 -10.30 -22.04 -7.60
N GLY A 214 -10.32 -20.81 -7.12
CA GLY A 214 -9.16 -19.93 -7.02
C GLY A 214 -8.55 -19.88 -5.62
N ILE A 215 -7.30 -19.47 -5.57
CA ILE A 215 -6.60 -19.15 -4.32
C ILE A 215 -7.29 -17.94 -3.68
N ASN A 216 -7.33 -17.90 -2.36
CA ASN A 216 -7.91 -16.81 -1.58
C ASN A 216 -9.41 -16.55 -1.84
N GLY A 217 -10.18 -17.61 -2.17
CA GLY A 217 -11.62 -17.52 -2.34
C GLY A 217 -12.08 -16.94 -3.68
N LEU A 218 -11.19 -16.77 -4.63
CA LEU A 218 -11.56 -16.40 -6.00
C LEU A 218 -12.22 -17.59 -6.71
N SER A 219 -13.04 -17.31 -7.72
CA SER A 219 -13.70 -18.35 -8.52
C SER A 219 -13.65 -18.00 -10.00
N ASN A 220 -13.59 -19.02 -10.86
CA ASN A 220 -13.65 -18.86 -12.29
C ASN A 220 -15.00 -19.38 -12.82
N PRO A 221 -15.82 -18.57 -13.47
CA PRO A 221 -17.09 -19.01 -14.05
C PRO A 221 -16.92 -20.00 -15.21
N ASP A 222 -15.74 -20.06 -15.85
CA ASP A 222 -15.43 -21.07 -16.86
C ASP A 222 -15.30 -22.45 -16.21
N ALA A 223 -16.25 -23.35 -16.53
CA ALA A 223 -16.29 -24.71 -16.00
C ALA A 223 -15.02 -25.52 -16.27
N GLY A 224 -14.30 -25.22 -17.37
CA GLY A 224 -13.01 -25.82 -17.69
C GLY A 224 -11.83 -25.21 -16.94
N GLY A 225 -12.03 -24.06 -16.30
CA GLY A 225 -10.96 -23.30 -15.62
C GLY A 225 -9.79 -22.96 -16.57
N SER A 226 -10.08 -22.82 -17.88
CA SER A 226 -9.06 -22.67 -18.91
C SER A 226 -8.73 -21.21 -19.20
N THR A 227 -9.61 -20.28 -18.82
CA THR A 227 -9.49 -18.85 -19.11
C THR A 227 -8.92 -18.07 -17.95
N ASP A 228 -8.31 -16.92 -18.24
CA ASP A 228 -7.88 -15.92 -17.28
C ASP A 228 -9.10 -15.08 -16.82
N ASN A 229 -9.94 -15.68 -15.99
CA ASN A 229 -11.18 -15.06 -15.53
C ASN A 229 -11.51 -15.44 -14.07
N PHE A 230 -10.52 -15.33 -13.18
CA PHE A 230 -10.75 -15.50 -11.74
C PHE A 230 -11.33 -14.22 -11.15
N LEU A 231 -12.50 -14.33 -10.49
CA LEU A 231 -13.30 -13.24 -9.99
C LEU A 231 -13.41 -13.32 -8.46
N PHE A 232 -13.48 -12.17 -7.83
CA PHE A 232 -13.88 -12.00 -6.45
C PHE A 232 -15.37 -11.67 -6.39
N HIS A 233 -16.12 -12.36 -5.53
CA HIS A 233 -17.53 -12.06 -5.26
C HIS A 233 -17.65 -10.87 -4.30
N GLY A 234 -17.58 -9.67 -4.86
CA GLY A 234 -17.64 -8.41 -4.15
C GLY A 234 -17.21 -7.24 -5.05
N LYS A 235 -17.59 -6.04 -4.66
CA LYS A 235 -17.49 -4.84 -5.51
C LYS A 235 -16.12 -4.18 -5.53
N VAL A 236 -15.25 -4.50 -4.57
CA VAL A 236 -13.97 -3.79 -4.39
C VAL A 236 -12.89 -4.78 -3.96
N MET A 237 -11.78 -4.77 -4.66
CA MET A 237 -10.56 -5.46 -4.28
C MET A 237 -9.46 -4.42 -4.08
N VAL A 238 -8.80 -4.44 -2.92
CA VAL A 238 -7.64 -3.58 -2.64
C VAL A 238 -6.49 -4.45 -2.15
N TRP A 239 -5.30 -4.21 -2.67
CA TRP A 239 -4.14 -4.98 -2.26
C TRP A 239 -2.82 -4.21 -2.39
N SER A 240 -1.78 -4.73 -1.77
CA SER A 240 -0.40 -4.25 -1.81
C SER A 240 0.53 -5.38 -2.23
N ALA A 241 1.57 -5.05 -2.98
CA ALA A 241 2.63 -5.99 -3.37
C ALA A 241 3.55 -6.42 -2.20
N GLY A 242 3.21 -6.01 -0.97
CA GLY A 242 3.89 -6.46 0.23
C GLY A 242 5.33 -5.92 0.41
N PRO A 243 6.08 -6.54 1.32
CA PRO A 243 7.40 -6.08 1.73
C PRO A 243 8.47 -6.06 0.63
N ASP A 244 8.38 -6.97 -0.33
CA ASP A 244 9.38 -7.07 -1.40
C ASP A 244 9.04 -6.20 -2.62
N GLY A 245 7.80 -5.66 -2.67
CA GLY A 245 7.31 -4.79 -3.74
C GLY A 245 7.29 -5.46 -5.11
N LYS A 246 7.16 -6.79 -5.16
CA LYS A 246 7.23 -7.57 -6.39
C LYS A 246 5.97 -8.38 -6.60
N ILE A 247 5.64 -8.59 -7.86
CA ILE A 247 4.60 -9.51 -8.30
C ILE A 247 5.11 -10.32 -9.48
N ASP A 248 4.64 -11.54 -9.65
CA ASP A 248 5.00 -12.40 -10.77
C ASP A 248 3.78 -13.19 -11.24
N ARG A 249 3.35 -12.92 -12.47
CA ARG A 249 2.20 -13.60 -13.08
C ARG A 249 2.45 -15.07 -13.42
N GLY A 250 3.69 -15.52 -13.43
CA GLY A 250 4.07 -16.93 -13.65
C GLY A 250 4.06 -17.75 -12.37
N THR A 251 3.82 -17.11 -11.22
CA THR A 251 3.87 -17.73 -9.89
C THR A 251 2.49 -17.66 -9.22
N PRO A 252 2.00 -18.77 -8.62
CA PRO A 252 0.75 -18.75 -7.86
C PRO A 252 0.74 -17.75 -6.72
N ALA A 253 -0.45 -17.20 -6.39
CA ALA A 253 -0.62 -16.15 -5.38
C ALA A 253 -0.12 -16.53 -3.97
N ASN A 254 -0.05 -17.82 -3.65
CA ASN A 254 0.44 -18.33 -2.36
C ASN A 254 1.92 -18.76 -2.36
N GLN A 255 2.67 -18.45 -3.43
CA GLN A 255 4.05 -18.87 -3.62
C GLN A 255 4.97 -17.70 -4.02
N GLY A 256 6.28 -17.93 -3.91
CA GLY A 256 7.32 -17.02 -4.39
C GLY A 256 7.16 -15.60 -3.85
N VAL A 257 7.26 -14.63 -4.74
CA VAL A 257 7.11 -13.18 -4.44
C VAL A 257 5.65 -12.79 -4.18
N ASN A 258 4.67 -13.56 -4.68
CA ASN A 258 3.26 -13.21 -4.53
C ASN A 258 2.69 -13.55 -3.14
N LYS A 259 3.37 -14.41 -2.36
CA LYS A 259 2.85 -14.94 -1.09
C LYS A 259 2.79 -13.91 0.04
N ASP A 260 3.54 -12.81 -0.07
CA ASP A 260 3.59 -11.76 0.94
C ASP A 260 2.79 -10.51 0.54
N ASN A 261 2.03 -10.58 -0.56
CA ASN A 261 1.01 -9.61 -0.90
C ASN A 261 -0.02 -9.51 0.23
N VAL A 262 -0.50 -8.29 0.49
CA VAL A 262 -1.51 -8.02 1.51
C VAL A 262 -2.83 -7.71 0.80
N LEU A 263 -3.87 -8.50 1.07
CA LEU A 263 -5.14 -8.48 0.34
C LEU A 263 -6.30 -8.04 1.23
N SER A 264 -7.32 -7.37 0.65
CA SER A 264 -8.55 -6.97 1.35
C SER A 264 -9.52 -8.13 1.59
N TRP A 265 -9.40 -9.21 0.83
CA TRP A 265 -10.33 -10.33 0.79
C TRP A 265 -9.77 -11.63 1.41
N GLN A 266 -8.75 -11.50 2.28
CA GLN A 266 -8.15 -12.58 3.08
C GLN A 266 -8.51 -12.45 4.55
#